data_8dc51aefc53fbc5e38e75dc13602067e
#
_entry.id   8dc51aefc53fbc5e38e75dc13602067e
#
_cell.length_a   1.000
_cell.length_b   1.000
_cell.length_c   1.000
_cell.angle_alpha   90.00
_cell.angle_beta   90.00
_cell.angle_gamma   90.00
#
_symmetry.space_group_name_H-M   'P 1'
#
loop_
_entity.id
_entity.type
_entity.pdbx_description
1 polymer ?
#
loop_
_entity_poly.entity_id
_entity_poly.type
_entity_poly.pdbx_seq_one_letter_code
_entity_poly.pdbx_strand_id
1 'polypeptide(L)'
;MSLAIRRAQPADAALVFALVCELADYENLQHEVDATPEEIAAALFAPQPRLYCDLAEWDGEPAGFAVWFLNFSTFRGRHGLYLEDLFVRPEFRGRGIGKALMHRLARTCVDNDYARFEWAVLDWNAPSIAFYESMGAEIKGEWKICRMSGASLTRFAGAAPAPLREARD
;
A
#
# COMPACT_ATOMS: atom_id res chain seq x y z
N MET A 1 -1.13 28.47 -4.83
CA MET A 1 -0.66 27.06 -4.86
C MET A 1 -1.40 26.31 -3.78
N SER A 2 -2.19 25.31 -4.14
CA SER A 2 -3.04 24.57 -3.21
C SER A 2 -2.84 23.06 -3.37
N LEU A 3 -2.64 22.36 -2.27
CA LEU A 3 -2.68 20.92 -2.19
C LEU A 3 -4.09 20.48 -1.77
N ALA A 4 -4.69 19.59 -2.54
CA ALA A 4 -5.91 18.88 -2.17
C ALA A 4 -5.62 17.39 -2.07
N ILE A 5 -6.20 16.73 -1.04
CA ILE A 5 -6.16 15.26 -0.92
C ILE A 5 -7.59 14.76 -0.79
N ARG A 6 -7.97 13.85 -1.67
CA ARG A 6 -9.31 13.28 -1.71
C ARG A 6 -9.28 11.76 -1.89
N ARG A 7 -10.36 11.11 -1.51
CA ARG A 7 -10.58 9.71 -1.85
C ARG A 7 -10.76 9.56 -3.36
N ALA A 8 -10.13 8.54 -3.97
CA ALA A 8 -10.36 8.17 -5.35
C ALA A 8 -11.82 7.74 -5.57
N GLN A 9 -12.35 8.06 -6.74
CA GLN A 9 -13.69 7.73 -7.20
C GLN A 9 -13.63 6.83 -8.44
N PRO A 10 -14.72 6.18 -8.86
CA PRO A 10 -14.70 5.29 -10.03
C PRO A 10 -14.14 5.92 -11.31
N ALA A 11 -14.35 7.21 -11.51
CA ALA A 11 -13.78 7.95 -12.65
C ALA A 11 -12.25 8.07 -12.62
N ASP A 12 -11.62 7.84 -11.45
CA ASP A 12 -10.17 7.94 -11.28
C ASP A 12 -9.44 6.62 -11.58
N ALA A 13 -10.12 5.54 -11.89
CA ALA A 13 -9.52 4.21 -12.04
C ALA A 13 -8.33 4.18 -13.00
N ALA A 14 -8.47 4.80 -14.17
CA ALA A 14 -7.38 4.90 -15.15
C ALA A 14 -6.20 5.73 -14.63
N LEU A 15 -6.46 6.81 -13.89
CA LEU A 15 -5.42 7.63 -13.27
C LEU A 15 -4.68 6.84 -12.18
N VAL A 16 -5.40 6.12 -11.31
CA VAL A 16 -4.77 5.30 -10.26
C VAL A 16 -3.87 4.24 -10.89
N PHE A 17 -4.34 3.55 -11.93
CA PHE A 17 -3.51 2.57 -12.65
C PHE A 17 -2.27 3.20 -13.28
N ALA A 18 -2.40 4.38 -13.89
CA ALA A 18 -1.26 5.10 -14.46
C ALA A 18 -0.21 5.44 -13.38
N LEU A 19 -0.65 5.88 -12.19
CA LEU A 19 0.24 6.17 -11.07
C LEU A 19 0.92 4.91 -10.50
N VAL A 20 0.25 3.75 -10.51
CA VAL A 20 0.87 2.45 -10.18
C VAL A 20 1.98 2.12 -11.18
N CYS A 21 1.75 2.30 -12.48
CA CYS A 21 2.78 2.08 -13.50
C CYS A 21 3.97 3.06 -13.33
N GLU A 22 3.71 4.34 -13.04
CA GLU A 22 4.76 5.32 -12.78
C GLU A 22 5.60 4.98 -11.54
N LEU A 23 4.98 4.43 -10.49
CA LEU A 23 5.69 3.91 -9.31
C LEU A 23 6.56 2.70 -9.69
N ALA A 24 6.01 1.73 -10.43
CA ALA A 24 6.76 0.56 -10.89
C ALA A 24 7.98 0.95 -11.74
N ASP A 25 7.85 1.98 -12.58
CA ASP A 25 8.96 2.56 -13.33
C ASP A 25 10.04 3.14 -12.40
N TYR A 26 9.63 3.88 -11.38
CA TYR A 26 10.55 4.44 -10.39
C TYR A 26 11.33 3.36 -9.63
N GLU A 27 10.69 2.23 -9.33
CA GLU A 27 11.26 1.10 -8.61
C GLU A 27 11.99 0.10 -9.52
N ASN A 28 11.95 0.27 -10.84
CA ASN A 28 12.45 -0.68 -11.86
C ASN A 28 11.76 -2.05 -11.81
N LEU A 29 10.47 -2.06 -11.49
CA LEU A 29 9.61 -3.24 -11.34
C LEU A 29 8.48 -3.31 -12.38
N GLN A 30 8.61 -2.64 -13.54
CA GLN A 30 7.58 -2.64 -14.61
C GLN A 30 7.20 -4.06 -15.04
N HIS A 31 8.13 -4.98 -15.01
CA HIS A 31 7.93 -6.39 -15.37
C HIS A 31 7.09 -7.18 -14.34
N GLU A 32 6.82 -6.62 -13.17
CA GLU A 32 5.97 -7.21 -12.14
C GLU A 32 4.51 -6.70 -12.24
N VAL A 33 4.22 -5.75 -13.15
CA VAL A 33 2.88 -5.19 -13.30
C VAL A 33 2.06 -6.07 -14.25
N ASP A 34 1.30 -6.99 -13.68
CA ASP A 34 0.35 -7.84 -14.42
C ASP A 34 -1.09 -7.32 -14.35
N ALA A 35 -1.35 -6.34 -13.46
CA ALA A 35 -2.69 -5.79 -13.21
C ALA A 35 -3.21 -4.99 -14.42
N THR A 36 -4.54 -4.93 -14.55
CA THR A 36 -5.25 -4.10 -15.52
C THR A 36 -6.00 -2.95 -14.82
N PRO A 37 -6.35 -1.86 -15.56
CA PRO A 37 -7.19 -0.80 -15.00
C PRO A 37 -8.52 -1.31 -14.45
N GLU A 38 -9.11 -2.33 -15.08
CA GLU A 38 -10.38 -2.94 -14.70
C GLU A 38 -10.26 -3.70 -13.36
N GLU A 39 -9.16 -4.42 -13.15
CA GLU A 39 -8.88 -5.13 -11.90
C GLU A 39 -8.65 -4.16 -10.75
N ILE A 40 -7.91 -3.08 -10.98
CA ILE A 40 -7.71 -2.00 -9.99
C ILE A 40 -9.05 -1.33 -9.67
N ALA A 41 -9.87 -1.04 -10.68
CA ALA A 41 -11.20 -0.47 -10.48
C ALA A 41 -12.11 -1.40 -9.65
N ALA A 42 -12.11 -2.69 -9.97
CA ALA A 42 -12.88 -3.70 -9.25
C ALA A 42 -12.46 -3.81 -7.77
N ALA A 43 -11.15 -3.73 -7.49
CA ALA A 43 -10.64 -3.79 -6.12
C ALA A 43 -11.00 -2.54 -5.29
N LEU A 44 -10.91 -1.35 -5.90
CA LEU A 44 -11.13 -0.06 -5.23
C LEU A 44 -12.62 0.27 -5.04
N PHE A 45 -13.48 -0.11 -6.00
CA PHE A 45 -14.85 0.41 -6.09
C PHE A 45 -15.94 -0.67 -5.97
N ALA A 46 -15.59 -1.86 -5.49
CA ALA A 46 -16.57 -2.89 -5.13
C ALA A 46 -17.54 -2.38 -4.04
N PRO A 47 -18.74 -2.98 -3.89
CA PRO A 47 -19.67 -2.62 -2.81
C PRO A 47 -19.07 -2.76 -1.41
N GLN A 48 -18.10 -3.66 -1.24
CA GLN A 48 -17.30 -3.82 -0.02
C GLN A 48 -15.82 -3.82 -0.43
N PRO A 49 -15.22 -2.65 -0.66
CA PRO A 49 -13.85 -2.56 -1.11
C PRO A 49 -12.90 -3.06 -0.03
N ARG A 50 -11.86 -3.78 -0.45
CA ARG A 50 -10.76 -4.20 0.42
C ARG A 50 -9.50 -3.37 0.22
N LEU A 51 -9.53 -2.51 -0.78
CA LEU A 51 -8.45 -1.62 -1.17
C LEU A 51 -8.98 -0.19 -1.23
N TYR A 52 -8.20 0.77 -0.82
CA TYR A 52 -8.54 2.19 -0.78
C TYR A 52 -7.42 3.00 -1.42
N CYS A 53 -7.77 4.12 -2.03
CA CYS A 53 -6.80 5.04 -2.62
C CYS A 53 -7.14 6.48 -2.27
N ASP A 54 -6.14 7.23 -1.80
CA ASP A 54 -6.20 8.69 -1.65
C ASP A 54 -5.32 9.34 -2.71
N LEU A 55 -5.88 10.25 -3.49
CA LEU A 55 -5.21 11.03 -4.53
C LEU A 55 -4.81 12.39 -3.98
N ALA A 56 -3.60 12.83 -4.32
CA ALA A 56 -3.12 14.18 -4.08
C ALA A 56 -3.11 14.97 -5.38
N GLU A 57 -3.67 16.16 -5.34
CA GLU A 57 -3.72 17.10 -6.44
C GLU A 57 -3.01 18.41 -6.04
N TRP A 58 -2.18 18.93 -6.92
CA TRP A 58 -1.51 20.21 -6.75
C TRP A 58 -1.99 21.19 -7.80
N ASP A 59 -2.65 22.27 -7.37
CA ASP A 59 -3.32 23.24 -8.24
C ASP A 59 -4.28 22.57 -9.27
N GLY A 60 -4.95 21.47 -8.86
CA GLY A 60 -5.88 20.69 -9.68
C GLY A 60 -5.24 19.62 -10.56
N GLU A 61 -3.90 19.49 -10.57
CA GLU A 61 -3.20 18.47 -11.32
C GLU A 61 -2.88 17.24 -10.44
N PRO A 62 -3.08 16.01 -10.92
CA PRO A 62 -2.74 14.80 -10.19
C PRO A 62 -1.23 14.74 -9.89
N ALA A 63 -0.87 14.81 -8.62
CA ALA A 63 0.51 14.92 -8.15
C ALA A 63 1.05 13.67 -7.48
N GLY A 64 0.17 12.79 -7.00
CA GLY A 64 0.56 11.56 -6.33
C GLY A 64 -0.62 10.81 -5.73
N PHE A 65 -0.34 9.68 -5.09
CA PHE A 65 -1.37 8.82 -4.51
C PHE A 65 -0.84 8.02 -3.33
N ALA A 66 -1.76 7.46 -2.55
CA ALA A 66 -1.51 6.45 -1.55
C ALA A 66 -2.57 5.35 -1.67
N VAL A 67 -2.14 4.09 -1.88
CA VAL A 67 -3.00 2.91 -1.87
C VAL A 67 -2.82 2.18 -0.55
N TRP A 68 -3.91 1.77 0.08
CA TRP A 68 -3.85 1.14 1.39
C TRP A 68 -5.04 0.21 1.65
N PHE A 69 -4.87 -0.69 2.61
CA PHE A 69 -5.89 -1.61 3.08
C PHE A 69 -5.80 -1.84 4.58
N LEU A 70 -6.76 -2.56 5.15
CA LEU A 70 -6.77 -2.89 6.57
C LEU A 70 -6.14 -4.26 6.80
N ASN A 71 -5.13 -4.32 7.68
CA ASN A 71 -4.66 -5.55 8.30
C ASN A 71 -5.26 -5.70 9.71
N PHE A 72 -4.90 -6.75 10.43
CA PHE A 72 -5.39 -6.98 11.78
C PHE A 72 -4.27 -7.46 12.70
N SER A 73 -4.21 -6.92 13.89
CA SER A 73 -3.31 -7.38 14.94
C SER A 73 -4.06 -8.26 15.92
N THR A 74 -3.84 -9.55 15.90
CA THR A 74 -4.41 -10.49 16.87
C THR A 74 -3.95 -10.21 18.29
N PHE A 75 -2.72 -9.72 18.47
CA PHE A 75 -2.18 -9.35 19.79
C PHE A 75 -2.83 -8.10 20.37
N ARG A 76 -3.33 -7.21 19.52
CA ARG A 76 -4.01 -5.99 19.94
C ARG A 76 -5.54 -6.08 19.84
N GLY A 77 -6.07 -7.11 19.16
CA GLY A 77 -7.50 -7.27 18.90
C GLY A 77 -8.10 -6.15 18.04
N ARG A 78 -7.28 -5.47 17.23
CA ARG A 78 -7.69 -4.28 16.45
C ARG A 78 -7.11 -4.29 15.05
N HIS A 79 -7.80 -3.62 14.14
CA HIS A 79 -7.26 -3.36 12.81
C HIS A 79 -5.99 -2.50 12.87
N GLY A 80 -5.20 -2.60 11.84
CA GLY A 80 -4.16 -1.68 11.46
C GLY A 80 -4.40 -1.20 10.03
N LEU A 81 -3.74 -0.13 9.62
CA LEU A 81 -3.69 0.33 8.26
C LEU A 81 -2.36 -0.12 7.65
N TYR A 82 -2.41 -0.79 6.50
CA TYR A 82 -1.24 -1.13 5.73
C TYR A 82 -1.23 -0.29 4.44
N LEU A 83 -0.18 0.49 4.28
CA LEU A 83 0.07 1.26 3.06
C LEU A 83 0.78 0.34 2.07
N GLU A 84 0.14 0.09 0.92
CA GLU A 84 0.72 -0.71 -0.15
C GLU A 84 1.65 0.16 -1.01
N ASP A 85 1.13 1.27 -1.54
CA ASP A 85 1.86 2.17 -2.41
C ASP A 85 1.79 3.62 -1.93
N LEU A 86 2.92 4.32 -2.02
CA LEU A 86 3.02 5.77 -1.87
C LEU A 86 3.90 6.33 -2.98
N PHE A 87 3.34 7.18 -3.81
CA PHE A 87 4.09 7.82 -4.88
C PHE A 87 3.73 9.29 -5.04
N VAL A 88 4.74 10.09 -5.30
CA VAL A 88 4.61 11.50 -5.70
C VAL A 88 5.42 11.68 -6.96
N ARG A 89 4.79 12.19 -8.00
CA ARG A 89 5.43 12.47 -9.28
C ARG A 89 6.66 13.37 -9.08
N PRO A 90 7.78 13.10 -9.77
CA PRO A 90 9.04 13.81 -9.54
C PRO A 90 8.93 15.34 -9.56
N GLU A 91 8.16 15.89 -10.49
CA GLU A 91 7.96 17.34 -10.68
C GLU A 91 7.20 18.01 -9.51
N PHE A 92 6.51 17.22 -8.69
CA PHE A 92 5.79 17.71 -7.50
C PHE A 92 6.50 17.40 -6.18
N ARG A 93 7.65 16.73 -6.21
CA ARG A 93 8.42 16.42 -5.00
C ARG A 93 8.97 17.67 -4.31
N GLY A 94 9.34 17.55 -3.04
CA GLY A 94 9.83 18.68 -2.25
C GLY A 94 8.76 19.65 -1.77
N ARG A 95 7.49 19.44 -2.11
CA ARG A 95 6.34 20.31 -1.74
C ARG A 95 5.53 19.79 -0.55
N GLY A 96 6.01 18.76 0.15
CA GLY A 96 5.34 18.19 1.33
C GLY A 96 4.18 17.24 1.02
N ILE A 97 3.90 16.90 -0.26
CA ILE A 97 2.75 16.09 -0.68
C ILE A 97 2.78 14.69 -0.07
N GLY A 98 3.93 14.00 -0.13
CA GLY A 98 4.08 12.68 0.49
C GLY A 98 3.81 12.72 2.00
N LYS A 99 4.33 13.75 2.70
CA LYS A 99 4.06 13.94 4.13
C LYS A 99 2.59 14.19 4.41
N ALA A 100 1.90 14.92 3.56
CA ALA A 100 0.47 15.19 3.71
C ALA A 100 -0.38 13.93 3.49
N LEU A 101 -0.04 13.06 2.51
CA LEU A 101 -0.67 11.76 2.33
C LEU A 101 -0.46 10.87 3.56
N MET A 102 0.78 10.75 4.05
CA MET A 102 1.08 9.98 5.27
C MET A 102 0.32 10.50 6.49
N HIS A 103 0.27 11.83 6.67
CA HIS A 103 -0.49 12.46 7.76
C HIS A 103 -1.99 12.12 7.67
N ARG A 104 -2.58 12.15 6.46
CA ARG A 104 -3.99 11.76 6.26
C ARG A 104 -4.23 10.31 6.68
N LEU A 105 -3.35 9.38 6.31
CA LEU A 105 -3.48 7.98 6.69
C LEU A 105 -3.26 7.77 8.21
N ALA A 106 -2.30 8.46 8.81
CA ALA A 106 -2.10 8.45 10.25
C ALA A 106 -3.33 8.98 10.99
N ARG A 107 -3.97 10.06 10.50
CA ARG A 107 -5.26 10.56 11.05
C ARG A 107 -6.35 9.49 10.92
N THR A 108 -6.44 8.80 9.78
CA THR A 108 -7.39 7.68 9.60
C THR A 108 -7.17 6.60 10.66
N CYS A 109 -5.91 6.28 11.01
CA CYS A 109 -5.61 5.32 12.08
C CYS A 109 -6.11 5.81 13.44
N VAL A 110 -5.81 7.05 13.79
CA VAL A 110 -6.22 7.63 15.08
C VAL A 110 -7.74 7.71 15.19
N ASP A 111 -8.40 8.23 14.17
CA ASP A 111 -9.86 8.47 14.17
C ASP A 111 -10.68 7.16 14.23
N ASN A 112 -10.08 6.02 13.82
CA ASN A 112 -10.72 4.70 13.83
C ASN A 112 -10.14 3.74 14.90
N ASP A 113 -9.30 4.22 15.82
CA ASP A 113 -8.65 3.43 16.86
C ASP A 113 -7.87 2.21 16.29
N TYR A 114 -7.19 2.38 15.14
CA TYR A 114 -6.35 1.34 14.59
C TYR A 114 -5.06 1.20 15.39
N ALA A 115 -4.62 -0.06 15.61
CA ALA A 115 -3.50 -0.36 16.49
C ALA A 115 -2.13 0.05 15.92
N ARG A 116 -2.03 0.20 14.59
CA ARG A 116 -0.76 0.45 13.91
C ARG A 116 -0.97 0.98 12.50
N PHE A 117 0.04 1.64 12.00
CA PHE A 117 0.21 2.07 10.62
C PHE A 117 1.52 1.46 10.10
N GLU A 118 1.45 0.59 9.09
CA GLU A 118 2.57 -0.21 8.59
C GLU A 118 2.70 -0.10 7.08
N TRP A 119 3.92 -0.27 6.60
CA TRP A 119 4.28 -0.40 5.17
C TRP A 119 5.61 -1.10 5.01
N ALA A 120 5.95 -1.50 3.78
CA ALA A 120 7.26 -1.96 3.41
C ALA A 120 8.01 -0.88 2.61
N VAL A 121 9.32 -0.94 2.63
CA VAL A 121 10.20 -0.11 1.82
C VAL A 121 11.35 -0.96 1.31
N LEU A 122 11.75 -0.75 0.06
CA LEU A 122 12.90 -1.43 -0.52
C LEU A 122 14.18 -1.01 0.22
N ASP A 123 15.02 -1.96 0.58
CA ASP A 123 16.20 -1.75 1.42
C ASP A 123 17.24 -0.81 0.80
N TRP A 124 17.29 -0.73 -0.53
CA TRP A 124 18.14 0.19 -1.26
C TRP A 124 17.58 1.63 -1.33
N ASN A 125 16.30 1.84 -1.00
CA ASN A 125 15.62 3.14 -1.16
C ASN A 125 15.90 4.06 0.04
N ALA A 126 17.18 4.41 0.23
CA ALA A 126 17.63 5.27 1.33
C ALA A 126 16.86 6.61 1.43
N PRO A 127 16.51 7.31 0.32
CA PRO A 127 15.72 8.54 0.42
C PRO A 127 14.33 8.33 1.05
N SER A 128 13.64 7.24 0.72
CA SER A 128 12.33 6.92 1.31
C SER A 128 12.47 6.48 2.77
N ILE A 129 13.50 5.71 3.11
CA ILE A 129 13.79 5.32 4.50
C ILE A 129 13.99 6.58 5.36
N ALA A 130 14.87 7.49 4.94
CA ALA A 130 15.12 8.74 5.66
C ALA A 130 13.84 9.61 5.78
N PHE A 131 13.01 9.64 4.74
CA PHE A 131 11.72 10.33 4.77
C PHE A 131 10.79 9.73 5.84
N TYR A 132 10.65 8.42 5.93
CA TYR A 132 9.81 7.76 6.93
C TYR A 132 10.33 7.93 8.35
N GLU A 133 11.64 7.77 8.57
CA GLU A 133 12.27 8.00 9.86
C GLU A 133 12.10 9.46 10.34
N SER A 134 12.13 10.42 9.42
CA SER A 134 11.89 11.84 9.74
C SER A 134 10.49 12.13 10.30
N MET A 135 9.54 11.21 10.11
CA MET A 135 8.19 11.28 10.64
C MET A 135 7.98 10.42 11.89
N GLY A 136 9.04 9.78 12.40
CA GLY A 136 9.00 8.94 13.59
C GLY A 136 8.68 7.47 13.33
N ALA A 137 8.76 7.00 12.07
CA ALA A 137 8.64 5.58 11.76
C ALA A 137 9.89 4.82 12.22
N GLU A 138 9.70 3.58 12.67
CA GLU A 138 10.76 2.65 13.04
C GLU A 138 10.90 1.56 11.99
N ILE A 139 12.10 1.31 11.50
CA ILE A 139 12.39 0.16 10.64
C ILE A 139 12.47 -1.11 11.49
N LYS A 140 11.57 -2.07 11.24
CA LYS A 140 11.51 -3.35 11.96
C LYS A 140 12.42 -4.39 11.29
N GLY A 141 13.72 -4.22 11.40
CA GLY A 141 14.73 -5.05 10.75
C GLY A 141 14.75 -6.52 11.21
N GLU A 142 14.19 -6.83 12.38
CA GLU A 142 14.02 -8.20 12.88
C GLU A 142 12.92 -9.00 12.16
N TRP A 143 12.02 -8.35 11.43
CA TRP A 143 10.99 -8.97 10.62
C TRP A 143 11.41 -9.07 9.16
N LYS A 144 11.14 -10.20 8.54
CA LYS A 144 11.38 -10.41 7.11
C LYS A 144 10.08 -10.79 6.43
N ILE A 145 9.85 -10.23 5.25
CA ILE A 145 8.71 -10.59 4.41
C ILE A 145 8.98 -11.97 3.83
N CYS A 146 8.02 -12.89 4.06
CA CYS A 146 8.01 -14.20 3.42
C CYS A 146 6.90 -14.19 2.37
N ARG A 147 7.24 -14.53 1.12
CA ARG A 147 6.30 -14.54 -0.01
C ARG A 147 6.35 -15.89 -0.72
N MET A 148 5.17 -16.38 -1.04
CA MET A 148 5.00 -17.51 -1.95
C MET A 148 4.08 -17.08 -3.07
N SER A 149 4.52 -17.17 -4.32
CA SER A 149 3.80 -16.69 -5.49
C SER A 149 4.01 -17.60 -6.70
N GLY A 150 3.23 -17.41 -7.76
CA GLY A 150 3.35 -18.08 -9.04
C GLY A 150 3.36 -19.61 -8.91
N ALA A 151 4.25 -20.27 -9.65
CA ALA A 151 4.35 -21.72 -9.69
C ALA A 151 4.66 -22.39 -8.34
N SER A 152 5.35 -21.70 -7.42
CA SER A 152 5.63 -22.24 -6.09
C SER A 152 4.37 -22.32 -5.24
N LEU A 153 3.52 -21.29 -5.32
CA LEU A 153 2.22 -21.28 -4.64
C LEU A 153 1.30 -22.39 -5.16
N THR A 154 1.20 -22.52 -6.49
CA THR A 154 0.36 -23.56 -7.13
C THR A 154 0.83 -24.97 -6.79
N ARG A 155 2.14 -25.23 -6.83
CA ARG A 155 2.69 -26.53 -6.44
C ARG A 155 2.43 -26.86 -4.99
N PHE A 156 2.61 -25.92 -4.10
CA PHE A 156 2.38 -26.13 -2.68
C PHE A 156 0.90 -26.38 -2.37
N ALA A 157 -0.01 -25.65 -2.99
CA ALA A 157 -1.46 -25.83 -2.85
C ALA A 157 -1.93 -27.17 -3.43
N GLY A 158 -1.32 -27.67 -4.51
CA GLY A 158 -1.64 -28.96 -5.14
C GLY A 158 -0.97 -30.16 -4.47
N ALA A 159 0.01 -29.96 -3.59
CA ALA A 159 0.61 -31.04 -2.80
C ALA A 159 -0.40 -31.51 -1.75
N ALA A 160 -0.75 -32.81 -1.73
CA ALA A 160 -1.59 -33.34 -0.67
C ALA A 160 -0.92 -33.12 0.69
N PRO A 161 -1.59 -32.50 1.68
CA PRO A 161 -1.02 -32.36 3.00
C PRO A 161 -0.78 -33.76 3.61
N ALA A 162 0.32 -33.92 4.34
CA ALA A 162 0.53 -35.15 5.13
C ALA A 162 -0.70 -35.32 6.04
N PRO A 163 -1.18 -36.60 6.24
CA PRO A 163 -2.33 -36.84 7.08
C PRO A 163 -2.05 -36.26 8.47
N LEU A 164 -2.99 -35.43 8.93
CA LEU A 164 -2.94 -34.83 10.26
C LEU A 164 -2.89 -36.01 11.26
N ARG A 165 -1.86 -36.07 12.07
CA ARG A 165 -1.88 -36.99 13.23
C ARG A 165 -2.98 -36.47 14.15
N GLU A 166 -4.01 -37.30 14.37
CA GLU A 166 -5.00 -37.01 15.40
C GLU A 166 -4.25 -36.82 16.73
N ALA A 167 -4.50 -35.67 17.37
CA ALA A 167 -4.02 -35.50 18.74
C ALA A 167 -4.63 -36.63 19.57
N ARG A 168 -3.79 -37.48 20.11
CA ARG A 168 -4.25 -38.49 21.09
C ARG A 168 -4.58 -37.70 22.35
N ASP A 169 -5.83 -37.75 22.76
CA ASP A 169 -6.31 -37.28 24.06
C ASP A 169 -5.53 -37.89 25.20
#